data_56ebb5f06d00a8f26bd448d636a4e708
#
_entry.id   56ebb5f06d00a8f26bd448d636a4e708
#
_cell.length_a   1.000
_cell.length_b   1.000
_cell.length_c   1.000
_cell.angle_alpha   90.00
_cell.angle_beta   90.00
_cell.angle_gamma   90.00
#
_symmetry.space_group_name_H-M   'P 1'
#
loop_
_entity.id
_entity.type
_entity.pdbx_description
1 polymer ?
#
loop_
_entity_poly.entity_id
_entity_poly.type
_entity_poly.pdbx_seq_one_letter_code
_entity_poly.pdbx_strand_id
1 'polypeptide(L)'
;MLYDREDYEIITTFMITEVTDFYLYVREALESVISGNMEEYAFDGNLLGLEIGKEITEVYFQFEEEILGGPCFIPTNELYKLVLEWKEMKDRMHRREDIFPLMIED
;
A
#
# COMPACT_ATOMS: atom_id res chain seq x y z
N MET A 1 17.59 0.18 0.26
CA MET A 1 17.26 0.98 -0.91
C MET A 1 16.75 2.35 -0.50
N LEU A 2 17.24 3.38 -1.13
CA LEU A 2 16.79 4.74 -0.83
C LEU A 2 15.77 5.17 -1.88
N TYR A 3 14.62 5.60 -1.41
CA TYR A 3 13.58 6.14 -2.28
C TYR A 3 13.70 7.67 -2.24
N ASP A 4 13.43 8.31 -3.35
CA ASP A 4 13.38 9.76 -3.35
C ASP A 4 12.04 10.21 -2.74
N ARG A 5 11.88 11.53 -2.60
CA ARG A 5 10.70 12.10 -1.98
C ARG A 5 9.42 11.77 -2.75
N GLU A 6 9.51 11.75 -4.07
CA GLU A 6 8.37 11.44 -4.92
C GLU A 6 7.91 10.00 -4.71
N ASP A 7 8.86 9.06 -4.59
CA ASP A 7 8.54 7.65 -4.32
C ASP A 7 7.82 7.50 -2.98
N TYR A 8 8.28 8.17 -1.95
CA TYR A 8 7.62 8.13 -0.64
C TYR A 8 6.20 8.68 -0.71
N GLU A 9 6.00 9.75 -1.44
CA GLU A 9 4.67 10.34 -1.58
C GLU A 9 3.71 9.39 -2.29
N ILE A 10 4.17 8.73 -3.35
CA ILE A 10 3.36 7.77 -4.08
C ILE A 10 3.00 6.58 -3.18
N ILE A 11 3.97 6.01 -2.50
CA ILE A 11 3.76 4.86 -1.61
C ILE A 11 2.83 5.24 -0.47
N THR A 12 3.03 6.40 0.15
CA THR A 12 2.19 6.87 1.25
C THR A 12 0.75 7.07 0.77
N THR A 13 0.57 7.69 -0.38
CA THR A 13 -0.74 7.88 -0.97
C THR A 13 -1.41 6.53 -1.23
N PHE A 14 -0.66 5.57 -1.76
CA PHE A 14 -1.18 4.22 -1.99
C PHE A 14 -1.69 3.59 -0.68
N MET A 15 -0.90 3.68 0.39
CA MET A 15 -1.30 3.13 1.69
C MET A 15 -2.57 3.79 2.21
N ILE A 16 -2.64 5.11 2.15
CA ILE A 16 -3.79 5.86 2.68
C ILE A 16 -5.05 5.61 1.86
N THR A 17 -4.95 5.65 0.53
CA THR A 17 -6.14 5.60 -0.33
C THR A 17 -6.57 4.18 -0.68
N GLU A 18 -5.62 3.28 -0.90
CA GLU A 18 -5.95 1.94 -1.40
C GLU A 18 -5.88 0.88 -0.32
N VAL A 19 -4.79 0.82 0.44
CA VAL A 19 -4.63 -0.22 1.45
C VAL A 19 -5.65 -0.08 2.58
N THR A 20 -5.97 1.13 2.96
CA THR A 20 -6.96 1.38 4.01
C THR A 20 -8.33 0.77 3.64
N ASP A 21 -8.75 0.93 2.39
CA ASP A 21 -10.06 0.45 1.94
C ASP A 21 -10.04 -0.96 1.38
N PHE A 22 -8.92 -1.38 0.80
CA PHE A 22 -8.83 -2.63 0.06
C PHE A 22 -7.74 -3.57 0.57
N TYR A 23 -7.45 -3.52 1.87
CA TYR A 23 -6.34 -4.27 2.45
C TYR A 23 -6.33 -5.74 2.05
N LEU A 24 -7.48 -6.43 2.16
CA LEU A 24 -7.54 -7.86 1.86
C LEU A 24 -7.22 -8.15 0.40
N TYR A 25 -7.74 -7.32 -0.51
CA TYR A 25 -7.50 -7.50 -1.93
C TYR A 25 -6.05 -7.25 -2.30
N VAL A 26 -5.45 -6.20 -1.73
CA VAL A 26 -4.05 -5.88 -1.98
C VAL A 26 -3.15 -6.98 -1.44
N ARG A 27 -3.42 -7.43 -0.22
CA ARG A 27 -2.65 -8.51 0.40
C ARG A 27 -2.73 -9.80 -0.41
N GLU A 28 -3.94 -10.20 -0.81
CA GLU A 28 -4.13 -11.42 -1.59
C GLU A 28 -3.44 -11.34 -2.95
N ALA A 29 -3.51 -10.18 -3.60
CA ALA A 29 -2.82 -9.99 -4.87
C ALA A 29 -1.32 -10.16 -4.73
N LEU A 30 -0.72 -9.55 -3.71
CA LEU A 30 0.71 -9.67 -3.45
C LEU A 30 1.08 -11.12 -3.09
N GLU A 31 0.31 -11.76 -2.24
CA GLU A 31 0.57 -13.13 -1.83
C GLU A 31 0.48 -14.10 -3.00
N SER A 32 -0.45 -13.87 -3.92
CA SER A 32 -0.59 -14.73 -5.10
C SER A 32 0.66 -14.75 -5.96
N VAL A 33 1.32 -13.61 -6.10
CA VAL A 33 2.55 -13.52 -6.89
C VAL A 33 3.74 -14.03 -6.08
N ILE A 34 3.86 -13.63 -4.83
CA ILE A 34 4.97 -14.03 -3.97
C ILE A 34 5.00 -15.54 -3.77
N SER A 35 3.84 -16.17 -3.60
CA SER A 35 3.75 -17.62 -3.42
C SER A 35 4.00 -18.42 -4.68
N GLY A 36 4.00 -17.75 -5.84
CA GLY A 36 4.21 -18.41 -7.12
C GLY A 36 2.93 -18.93 -7.77
N ASN A 37 1.76 -18.66 -7.18
CA ASN A 37 0.48 -19.04 -7.78
C ASN A 37 0.23 -18.29 -9.08
N MET A 38 0.73 -17.07 -9.18
CA MET A 38 0.65 -16.24 -10.37
C MET A 38 2.01 -15.65 -10.66
N GLU A 39 2.34 -15.47 -11.92
CA GLU A 39 3.61 -14.86 -12.31
C GLU A 39 3.55 -13.35 -12.16
N GLU A 40 2.39 -12.79 -12.43
CA GLU A 40 2.15 -11.36 -12.30
C GLU A 40 0.68 -11.12 -12.03
N TYR A 41 0.36 -9.97 -11.49
CA TYR A 41 -1.02 -9.62 -11.19
C TYR A 41 -1.18 -8.10 -11.24
N ALA A 42 -2.24 -7.64 -11.88
CA ALA A 42 -2.57 -6.23 -11.91
C ALA A 42 -3.72 -5.96 -10.95
N PHE A 43 -3.56 -4.96 -10.10
CA PHE A 43 -4.59 -4.51 -9.17
C PHE A 43 -4.95 -3.07 -9.49
N ASP A 44 -6.23 -2.79 -9.69
CA ASP A 44 -6.74 -1.45 -9.93
C ASP A 44 -7.54 -0.98 -8.71
N GLY A 45 -7.01 0.02 -8.01
CA GLY A 45 -7.70 0.66 -6.90
C GLY A 45 -8.55 1.83 -7.38
N ASN A 46 -8.87 2.73 -6.45
CA ASN A 46 -9.65 3.92 -6.78
C ASN A 46 -8.80 4.98 -7.49
N LEU A 47 -7.63 5.26 -6.98
CA LEU A 47 -6.75 6.30 -7.50
C LEU A 47 -5.47 5.72 -8.08
N LEU A 48 -4.92 4.70 -7.43
CA LEU A 48 -3.67 4.08 -7.83
C LEU A 48 -3.89 2.62 -8.21
N GLY A 49 -2.96 2.11 -9.00
CA GLY A 49 -2.94 0.70 -9.37
C GLY A 49 -1.58 0.09 -9.10
N LEU A 50 -1.53 -1.22 -9.16
CA LEU A 50 -0.31 -1.99 -9.02
C LEU A 50 -0.15 -2.92 -10.21
N GLU A 51 1.07 -3.01 -10.71
CA GLU A 51 1.47 -4.12 -11.56
C GLU A 51 2.50 -4.91 -10.77
N ILE A 52 2.06 -6.05 -10.25
CA ILE A 52 2.86 -6.87 -9.35
C ILE A 52 3.64 -7.90 -10.14
N GLY A 53 4.97 -7.83 -10.05
CA GLY A 53 5.85 -8.87 -10.57
C GLY A 53 6.51 -9.58 -9.40
N LYS A 54 7.20 -10.69 -9.67
CA LYS A 54 7.82 -11.48 -8.61
C LYS A 54 8.88 -10.71 -7.84
N GLU A 55 9.65 -9.88 -8.52
CA GLU A 55 10.72 -9.13 -7.89
C GLU A 55 10.36 -7.68 -7.65
N ILE A 56 9.72 -7.05 -8.63
CA ILE A 56 9.43 -5.62 -8.62
C ILE A 56 7.95 -5.40 -8.85
N THR A 57 7.37 -4.47 -8.12
CA THR A 57 6.00 -4.01 -8.31
C THR A 57 6.03 -2.55 -8.73
N GLU A 58 5.23 -2.22 -9.73
CA GLU A 58 5.03 -0.84 -10.16
C GLU A 58 3.78 -0.28 -9.46
N VAL A 59 3.94 0.87 -8.80
CA VAL A 59 2.83 1.60 -8.18
C VAL A 59 2.64 2.88 -9.00
N TYR A 60 1.44 3.07 -9.52
CA TYR A 60 1.20 4.19 -10.44
C TYR A 60 -0.16 4.82 -10.19
N PHE A 61 -0.28 6.10 -10.51
CA PHE A 61 -1.56 6.77 -10.54
C PHE A 61 -2.30 6.37 -11.81
N GLN A 62 -3.57 6.01 -11.68
CA GLN A 62 -4.38 5.61 -12.83
C GLN A 62 -4.82 6.79 -13.67
N PHE A 63 -4.87 7.96 -13.06
CA PHE A 63 -5.34 9.18 -13.71
C PHE A 63 -4.36 10.31 -13.41
N GLU A 64 -4.25 11.24 -14.35
CA GLU A 64 -3.47 12.47 -14.16
C GLU A 64 -2.02 12.22 -13.74
N GLU A 65 -1.43 11.17 -14.28
CA GLU A 65 -0.05 10.80 -14.00
C GLU A 65 0.93 11.93 -14.24
N GLU A 66 0.68 12.74 -15.30
CA GLU A 66 1.54 13.86 -15.63
C GLU A 66 1.57 14.93 -14.54
N ILE A 67 0.49 15.05 -13.79
CA ILE A 67 0.35 16.04 -12.73
C ILE A 67 0.81 15.47 -11.39
N LEU A 68 0.45 14.22 -11.09
CA LEU A 68 0.69 13.61 -9.81
C LEU A 68 2.03 12.90 -9.69
N GLY A 69 2.68 12.67 -10.83
CA GLY A 69 3.99 12.01 -10.85
C GLY A 69 3.92 10.51 -10.94
N GLY A 70 5.05 9.86 -10.74
CA GLY A 70 5.17 8.41 -10.79
C GLY A 70 5.67 7.92 -12.12
N PRO A 71 5.67 6.59 -12.38
CA PRO A 71 5.38 5.55 -11.40
C PRO A 71 6.52 5.32 -10.40
N CYS A 72 6.24 4.59 -9.34
CA CYS A 72 7.23 4.17 -8.37
C CYS A 72 7.44 2.66 -8.51
N PHE A 73 8.69 2.23 -8.54
CA PHE A 73 9.04 0.82 -8.61
C PHE A 73 9.60 0.40 -7.26
N ILE A 74 9.02 -0.62 -6.64
CA ILE A 74 9.41 -1.07 -5.32
C ILE A 74 9.54 -2.60 -5.33
N PRO A 75 10.55 -3.17 -4.65
CA PRO A 75 10.64 -4.61 -4.54
C PRO A 75 9.33 -5.17 -3.96
N THR A 76 8.81 -6.21 -4.58
CA THR A 76 7.49 -6.76 -4.23
C THR A 76 7.44 -7.20 -2.75
N ASN A 77 8.51 -7.83 -2.26
CA ASN A 77 8.57 -8.24 -0.87
C ASN A 77 8.56 -7.06 0.10
N GLU A 78 9.19 -5.96 -0.26
CA GLU A 78 9.17 -4.75 0.58
C GLU A 78 7.79 -4.13 0.62
N LEU A 79 7.12 -4.06 -0.52
CA LEU A 79 5.76 -3.53 -0.56
C LEU A 79 4.83 -4.39 0.29
N TYR A 80 4.97 -5.71 0.21
CA TYR A 80 4.18 -6.62 1.02
C TYR A 80 4.39 -6.37 2.52
N LYS A 81 5.64 -6.22 2.94
CA LYS A 81 5.95 -5.89 4.34
C LYS A 81 5.31 -4.58 4.76
N LEU A 82 5.40 -3.56 3.93
CA LEU A 82 4.81 -2.25 4.23
C LEU A 82 3.30 -2.34 4.36
N VAL A 83 2.65 -3.12 3.52
CA VAL A 83 1.20 -3.31 3.58
C VAL A 83 0.80 -3.96 4.91
N LEU A 84 1.52 -4.99 5.33
CA LEU A 84 1.26 -5.65 6.60
C LEU A 84 1.51 -4.73 7.78
N GLU A 85 2.59 -3.98 7.76
CA GLU A 85 2.94 -3.03 8.81
C GLU A 85 1.90 -1.90 8.90
N TRP A 86 1.44 -1.41 7.76
CA TRP A 86 0.40 -0.39 7.71
C TRP A 86 -0.88 -0.87 8.40
N LYS A 87 -1.30 -2.09 8.09
CA LYS A 87 -2.50 -2.67 8.69
C LYS A 87 -2.34 -2.79 10.20
N GLU A 88 -1.20 -3.28 10.67
CA GLU A 88 -0.94 -3.41 12.10
C GLU A 88 -0.95 -2.06 12.80
N MET A 89 -0.35 -1.05 12.17
CA MET A 89 -0.33 0.30 12.72
C MET A 89 -1.75 0.87 12.81
N LYS A 90 -2.55 0.69 11.77
CA LYS A 90 -3.93 1.19 11.75
C LYS A 90 -4.77 0.50 12.82
N ASP A 91 -4.60 -0.79 13.00
CA ASP A 91 -5.32 -1.52 14.03
C ASP A 91 -4.96 -1.03 15.43
N ARG A 92 -3.69 -0.73 15.66
CA ARG A 92 -3.25 -0.16 16.94
C ARG A 92 -3.82 1.23 17.16
N MET A 93 -3.90 2.04 16.12
CA MET A 93 -4.48 3.37 16.21
C MET A 93 -5.97 3.32 16.55
N HIS A 94 -6.68 2.39 15.94
CA HIS A 94 -8.10 2.20 16.26
C HIS A 94 -8.31 1.81 17.71
N ARG A 95 -7.49 0.91 18.23
CA ARG A 95 -7.57 0.53 19.64
C ARG A 95 -7.29 1.71 20.56
N ARG A 96 -6.37 2.56 20.19
CA ARG A 96 -6.05 3.78 20.96
C ARG A 96 -7.18 4.79 20.90
N GLU A 97 -7.81 4.91 19.76
CA GLU A 97 -8.97 5.81 19.60
C GLU A 97 -10.13 5.38 20.49
N ASP A 98 -10.35 4.08 20.63
CA ASP A 98 -11.37 3.54 21.51
C ASP A 98 -11.13 3.90 22.97
N ILE A 99 -9.87 4.03 23.37
CA ILE A 99 -9.48 4.33 24.73
C ILE A 99 -9.40 5.84 24.98
N PHE A 100 -9.07 6.60 23.98
CA PHE A 100 -8.79 8.03 24.08
C PHE A 100 -9.90 8.85 24.74
N PRO A 101 -11.17 8.65 24.40
CA PRO A 101 -12.24 9.42 25.05
C PRO A 101 -12.27 9.22 26.56
N LEU A 102 -11.97 8.02 27.03
CA LEU A 102 -11.93 7.72 28.47
C LEU A 102 -10.79 8.43 29.16
N MET A 103 -9.67 8.59 28.47
CA MET A 103 -8.51 9.27 29.02
C MET A 103 -8.69 10.78 29.07
N ILE A 104 -9.42 11.33 28.14
CA ILE A 104 -9.65 12.76 28.05
C ILE A 104 -10.65 13.25 29.08
N GLU A 105 -11.59 12.44 29.48
CA GLU A 105 -12.61 12.78 30.45
C GLU A 105 -12.10 12.83 31.87
N ASP A 106 -10.92 12.35 32.11
CA ASP A 106 -10.28 12.47 33.41
C ASP A 106 -9.82 13.92 33.66
#